data_ca415ceb5f13edbfb01c4b87e5a80441
#
_entry.id   ca415ceb5f13edbfb01c4b87e5a80441
#
_cell.length_a   1.000
_cell.length_b   1.000
_cell.length_c   1.000
_cell.angle_alpha   90.00
_cell.angle_beta   90.00
_cell.angle_gamma   90.00
#
_symmetry.space_group_name_H-M   'P 1'
#
loop_
_entity.id
_entity.type
_entity.pdbx_description
1 polymer ?
#
loop_
_entity_poly.entity_id
_entity_poly.type
_entity_poly.pdbx_seq_one_letter_code
_entity_poly.pdbx_strand_id
1 'polypeptide(L)'
;MRRLKTYLLPYKAGSKSGKLLSKALRILRINREGSNWINSPRKRVINWGCTEENLPPNLRDPSIVWVNSPQAVSVAADKLLSFNAMQDMGVNVVPFTTDKEVAFKWGEKSTVILRHKLKANSGEGIEIVEPEGYIADAPLYTKYIPKKYEYRIHVFQGNIIARQRKARKEELEDDAINWRIRNLAGGFIFARNEGRPVPIDVDHQAYLAVQAMGLDFGAVDVGYDEKNDRAWVYEVNTACGLEGSTLDDYFHAIKNM
;
A
#
# COMPACT_ATOMS: atom_id res chain seq x y z
N MET A 1 -32.74 -7.05 -4.15
CA MET A 1 -32.15 -6.46 -2.94
C MET A 1 -32.11 -4.92 -3.07
N ARG A 2 -32.47 -4.15 -2.03
CA ARG A 2 -32.31 -2.69 -2.09
C ARG A 2 -30.84 -2.33 -1.99
N ARG A 3 -30.33 -1.51 -2.92
CA ARG A 3 -28.93 -1.08 -3.00
C ARG A 3 -28.53 -0.30 -1.74
N LEU A 4 -27.36 -0.64 -1.14
CA LEU A 4 -26.82 0.08 0.01
C LEU A 4 -26.38 1.49 -0.41
N LYS A 5 -26.68 2.49 0.41
CA LYS A 5 -26.17 3.85 0.22
C LYS A 5 -24.70 3.89 0.64
N THR A 6 -23.84 4.19 -0.30
CA THR A 6 -22.38 4.17 -0.11
C THR A 6 -21.84 5.56 0.23
N TYR A 7 -20.88 5.60 1.16
CA TYR A 7 -20.17 6.80 1.59
C TYR A 7 -18.66 6.53 1.53
N LEU A 8 -17.83 7.57 1.53
CA LEU A 8 -16.37 7.45 1.54
C LEU A 8 -15.81 8.16 2.77
N LEU A 9 -14.99 7.45 3.55
CA LEU A 9 -14.23 8.00 4.67
C LEU A 9 -12.74 8.12 4.27
N PRO A 10 -12.22 9.32 3.99
CA PRO A 10 -10.82 9.50 3.67
C PRO A 10 -9.95 9.60 4.93
N TYR A 11 -8.68 9.19 4.85
CA TYR A 11 -7.71 9.31 5.95
C TYR A 11 -7.44 10.75 6.40
N LYS A 12 -7.69 11.73 5.52
CA LYS A 12 -7.66 13.17 5.83
C LYS A 12 -8.63 13.96 4.95
N ALA A 13 -9.14 15.07 5.45
CA ALA A 13 -10.09 15.94 4.73
C ALA A 13 -9.53 16.41 3.36
N GLY A 14 -8.22 16.70 3.29
CA GLY A 14 -7.52 17.14 2.08
C GLY A 14 -7.17 16.04 1.07
N SER A 15 -7.51 14.77 1.30
CA SER A 15 -7.17 13.66 0.39
C SER A 15 -7.63 13.94 -1.04
N LYS A 16 -6.66 14.13 -1.97
CA LYS A 16 -6.95 14.37 -3.39
C LYS A 16 -7.63 13.17 -4.03
N SER A 17 -7.10 11.95 -3.83
CA SER A 17 -7.68 10.72 -4.38
C SER A 17 -9.07 10.44 -3.81
N GLY A 18 -9.28 10.66 -2.50
CA GLY A 18 -10.61 10.54 -1.88
C GLY A 18 -11.62 11.56 -2.46
N LYS A 19 -11.19 12.78 -2.81
CA LYS A 19 -12.03 13.78 -3.49
C LYS A 19 -12.40 13.34 -4.90
N LEU A 20 -11.42 12.87 -5.68
CA LEU A 20 -11.63 12.39 -7.04
C LEU A 20 -12.59 11.21 -7.07
N LEU A 21 -12.35 10.19 -6.24
CA LEU A 21 -13.17 8.98 -6.18
C LEU A 21 -14.62 9.27 -5.75
N SER A 22 -14.82 10.09 -4.71
CA SER A 22 -16.17 10.44 -4.27
C SER A 22 -16.96 11.23 -5.31
N LYS A 23 -16.27 12.12 -6.06
CA LYS A 23 -16.87 12.88 -7.16
C LYS A 23 -17.25 11.95 -8.32
N ALA A 24 -16.35 11.06 -8.76
CA ALA A 24 -16.63 10.10 -9.82
C ALA A 24 -17.80 9.18 -9.48
N LEU A 25 -17.84 8.65 -8.26
CA LEU A 25 -18.91 7.78 -7.77
C LEU A 25 -20.22 8.52 -7.44
N ARG A 26 -20.21 9.85 -7.37
CA ARG A 26 -21.32 10.70 -6.90
C ARG A 26 -21.81 10.30 -5.51
N ILE A 27 -20.87 10.06 -4.58
CA ILE A 27 -21.13 9.70 -3.19
C ILE A 27 -20.63 10.77 -2.22
N LEU A 28 -21.23 10.83 -1.04
CA LEU A 28 -20.83 11.77 0.00
C LEU A 28 -19.57 11.28 0.72
N ARG A 29 -18.67 12.21 1.03
CA ARG A 29 -17.55 11.97 1.94
C ARG A 29 -17.99 12.24 3.38
N ILE A 30 -17.53 11.37 4.26
CA ILE A 30 -17.67 11.58 5.70
C ILE A 30 -16.55 12.51 6.14
N ASN A 31 -16.90 13.59 6.83
CA ASN A 31 -15.90 14.44 7.48
C ASN A 31 -15.45 13.77 8.78
N ARG A 32 -14.13 13.66 9.01
CA ARG A 32 -13.58 13.08 10.24
C ARG A 32 -13.82 13.99 11.45
N GLU A 33 -13.68 15.30 11.26
CA GLU A 33 -13.87 16.29 12.30
C GLU A 33 -15.31 16.78 12.26
N GLY A 34 -16.02 16.70 13.39
CA GLY A 34 -17.41 17.15 13.50
C GLY A 34 -18.40 16.35 12.64
N SER A 35 -18.16 15.05 12.48
CA SER A 35 -19.03 14.19 11.68
C SER A 35 -20.42 14.04 12.30
N ASN A 36 -21.47 14.31 11.51
CA ASN A 36 -22.86 14.03 11.84
C ASN A 36 -23.30 12.64 11.34
N TRP A 37 -22.37 11.70 11.21
CA TRP A 37 -22.68 10.36 10.77
C TRP A 37 -23.62 9.66 11.75
N ILE A 38 -24.72 9.11 11.20
CA ILE A 38 -25.62 8.20 11.90
C ILE A 38 -25.64 6.90 11.10
N ASN A 39 -25.32 5.79 11.75
CA ASN A 39 -25.34 4.50 11.09
C ASN A 39 -26.76 4.01 10.78
N SER A 40 -26.89 3.17 9.78
CA SER A 40 -28.11 2.41 9.50
C SER A 40 -27.76 1.16 8.66
N PRO A 41 -28.58 0.08 8.73
CA PRO A 41 -28.37 -1.15 7.99
C PRO A 41 -28.35 -1.00 6.46
N ARG A 42 -28.73 0.18 5.96
CA ARG A 42 -28.74 0.50 4.52
C ARG A 42 -27.55 1.32 4.07
N LYS A 43 -26.56 1.51 4.93
CA LYS A 43 -25.35 2.27 4.64
C LYS A 43 -24.13 1.36 4.66
N ARG A 44 -23.17 1.67 3.78
CA ARG A 44 -21.81 1.14 3.86
C ARG A 44 -20.80 2.26 3.66
N VAL A 45 -19.61 2.05 4.19
CA VAL A 45 -18.52 3.03 4.17
C VAL A 45 -17.32 2.42 3.47
N ILE A 46 -16.87 3.06 2.40
CA ILE A 46 -15.57 2.79 1.79
C ILE A 46 -14.53 3.53 2.64
N ASN A 47 -13.69 2.79 3.32
CA ASN A 47 -12.60 3.34 4.11
C ASN A 47 -11.38 3.56 3.22
N TRP A 48 -11.05 4.83 2.96
CA TRP A 48 -9.92 5.24 2.15
C TRP A 48 -8.75 5.66 3.03
N GLY A 49 -8.16 4.66 3.74
CA GLY A 49 -6.93 4.78 4.52
C GLY A 49 -7.08 5.32 5.96
N CYS A 50 -8.30 5.36 6.53
CA CYS A 50 -8.49 5.76 7.92
C CYS A 50 -8.23 4.57 8.85
N THR A 51 -7.23 4.68 9.72
CA THR A 51 -6.92 3.69 10.75
C THR A 51 -7.90 3.75 11.90
N GLU A 52 -8.00 2.69 12.70
CA GLU A 52 -8.93 2.61 13.84
C GLU A 52 -8.69 3.71 14.87
N GLU A 53 -7.45 4.03 15.18
CA GLU A 53 -7.06 5.09 16.11
C GLU A 53 -7.55 6.47 15.67
N ASN A 54 -7.70 6.67 14.36
CA ASN A 54 -8.13 7.91 13.72
C ASN A 54 -9.64 7.98 13.44
N LEU A 55 -10.43 6.98 13.86
CA LEU A 55 -11.87 7.00 13.68
C LEU A 55 -12.56 8.02 14.58
N PRO A 56 -13.50 8.82 14.04
CA PRO A 56 -14.43 9.58 14.85
C PRO A 56 -15.28 8.65 15.75
N PRO A 57 -15.68 9.11 16.95
CA PRO A 57 -16.44 8.26 17.89
C PRO A 57 -17.70 7.63 17.29
N ASN A 58 -18.43 8.39 16.48
CA ASN A 58 -19.68 7.94 15.84
C ASN A 58 -19.47 6.96 14.67
N LEU A 59 -18.22 6.68 14.29
CA LEU A 59 -17.86 5.65 13.33
C LEU A 59 -17.25 4.39 13.99
N ARG A 60 -17.30 4.28 15.30
CA ARG A 60 -16.85 3.11 16.05
C ARG A 60 -17.96 2.08 16.29
N ASP A 61 -19.13 2.28 15.68
CA ASP A 61 -20.25 1.35 15.73
C ASP A 61 -19.90 0.04 14.98
N PRO A 62 -19.91 -1.12 15.66
CA PRO A 62 -19.51 -2.40 15.06
C PRO A 62 -20.48 -2.90 13.98
N SER A 63 -21.67 -2.33 13.87
CA SER A 63 -22.66 -2.69 12.84
C SER A 63 -22.44 -1.97 11.50
N ILE A 64 -21.43 -1.11 11.39
CA ILE A 64 -21.11 -0.45 10.11
C ILE A 64 -20.61 -1.48 9.11
N VAL A 65 -21.20 -1.48 7.92
CA VAL A 65 -20.71 -2.27 6.78
C VAL A 65 -19.52 -1.55 6.15
N TRP A 66 -18.34 -2.07 6.38
CA TRP A 66 -17.11 -1.52 5.84
C TRP A 66 -16.73 -2.15 4.50
N VAL A 67 -16.10 -1.36 3.65
CA VAL A 67 -15.19 -1.80 2.58
C VAL A 67 -13.81 -1.31 2.99
N ASN A 68 -12.92 -2.20 3.34
CA ASN A 68 -11.74 -2.05 4.18
C ASN A 68 -12.10 -1.65 5.63
N SER A 69 -12.10 -2.61 6.54
CA SER A 69 -12.30 -2.32 7.95
C SER A 69 -11.18 -1.41 8.49
N PRO A 70 -11.45 -0.54 9.47
CA PRO A 70 -10.41 0.29 10.09
C PRO A 70 -9.28 -0.52 10.72
N GLN A 71 -9.58 -1.70 11.26
CA GLN A 71 -8.60 -2.64 11.81
C GLN A 71 -7.65 -3.13 10.72
N ALA A 72 -8.18 -3.61 9.59
CA ALA A 72 -7.38 -4.05 8.45
C ALA A 72 -6.49 -2.92 7.90
N VAL A 73 -7.03 -1.70 7.82
CA VAL A 73 -6.25 -0.50 7.43
C VAL A 73 -5.16 -0.19 8.45
N SER A 74 -5.40 -0.39 9.76
CA SER A 74 -4.39 -0.19 10.80
C SER A 74 -3.23 -1.18 10.67
N VAL A 75 -3.51 -2.44 10.35
CA VAL A 75 -2.48 -3.45 10.06
C VAL A 75 -1.65 -3.04 8.85
N ALA A 76 -2.30 -2.65 7.74
CA ALA A 76 -1.61 -2.23 6.52
C ALA A 76 -0.77 -0.96 6.71
N ALA A 77 -1.18 -0.05 7.59
CA ALA A 77 -0.47 1.21 7.87
C ALA A 77 0.79 1.02 8.73
N ASP A 78 0.91 -0.08 9.47
CA ASP A 78 2.06 -0.39 10.31
C ASP A 78 2.96 -1.42 9.61
N LYS A 79 4.22 -1.06 9.33
CA LYS A 79 5.14 -1.91 8.56
C LYS A 79 5.45 -3.24 9.24
N LEU A 80 5.59 -3.26 10.56
CA LEU A 80 5.89 -4.50 11.29
C LEU A 80 4.66 -5.41 11.32
N LEU A 81 3.48 -4.86 11.64
CA LEU A 81 2.24 -5.64 11.65
C LEU A 81 1.91 -6.18 10.25
N SER A 82 2.09 -5.35 9.21
CA SER A 82 1.82 -5.79 7.84
C SER A 82 2.78 -6.89 7.37
N PHE A 83 4.08 -6.81 7.70
CA PHE A 83 5.04 -7.86 7.36
C PHE A 83 4.76 -9.17 8.09
N ASN A 84 4.43 -9.11 9.38
CA ASN A 84 4.03 -10.30 10.12
C ASN A 84 2.78 -10.96 9.52
N ALA A 85 1.71 -10.19 9.30
CA ALA A 85 0.49 -10.73 8.70
C ALA A 85 0.72 -11.35 7.31
N MET A 86 1.54 -10.72 6.48
CA MET A 86 1.90 -11.26 5.17
C MET A 86 2.74 -12.54 5.30
N GLN A 87 3.73 -12.57 6.20
CA GLN A 87 4.58 -13.73 6.43
C GLN A 87 3.77 -14.93 6.92
N ASP A 88 2.83 -14.72 7.85
CA ASP A 88 1.93 -15.76 8.38
C ASP A 88 1.05 -16.40 7.29
N MET A 89 0.72 -15.64 6.25
CA MET A 89 -0.03 -16.11 5.08
C MET A 89 0.85 -16.65 3.94
N GLY A 90 2.16 -16.74 4.14
CA GLY A 90 3.10 -17.26 3.14
C GLY A 90 3.40 -16.29 1.98
N VAL A 91 3.11 -14.99 2.14
CA VAL A 91 3.50 -13.98 1.17
C VAL A 91 5.02 -13.81 1.18
N ASN A 92 5.62 -13.69 0.02
CA ASN A 92 7.02 -13.35 -0.11
C ASN A 92 7.26 -11.88 0.29
N VAL A 93 7.54 -11.62 1.56
CA VAL A 93 7.96 -10.30 2.02
C VAL A 93 9.49 -10.22 2.03
N VAL A 94 10.04 -9.01 1.87
CA VAL A 94 11.48 -8.82 2.04
C VAL A 94 11.91 -9.32 3.43
N PRO A 95 13.07 -9.96 3.59
CA PRO A 95 13.55 -10.37 4.91
C PRO A 95 13.57 -9.19 5.86
N PHE A 96 12.97 -9.33 7.03
CA PHE A 96 12.87 -8.29 8.04
C PHE A 96 13.15 -8.84 9.44
N THR A 97 13.55 -7.96 10.35
CA THR A 97 13.81 -8.28 11.75
C THR A 97 13.68 -7.02 12.61
N THR A 98 13.34 -7.20 13.88
CA THR A 98 13.45 -6.18 14.92
C THR A 98 14.74 -6.31 15.73
N ASP A 99 15.50 -7.39 15.50
CA ASP A 99 16.77 -7.68 16.17
C ASP A 99 17.93 -7.03 15.41
N LYS A 100 18.62 -6.11 16.08
CA LYS A 100 19.77 -5.39 15.58
C LYS A 100 20.96 -6.32 15.24
N GLU A 101 21.17 -7.38 16.02
CA GLU A 101 22.25 -8.33 15.79
C GLU A 101 22.05 -9.12 14.50
N VAL A 102 20.80 -9.47 14.18
CA VAL A 102 20.43 -10.09 12.90
C VAL A 102 20.67 -9.12 11.75
N ALA A 103 20.26 -7.85 11.93
CA ALA A 103 20.49 -6.80 10.93
C ALA A 103 21.98 -6.54 10.71
N PHE A 104 22.78 -6.55 11.77
CA PHE A 104 24.24 -6.40 11.70
C PHE A 104 24.87 -7.52 10.87
N LYS A 105 24.50 -8.80 11.10
CA LYS A 105 24.97 -9.92 10.29
C LYS A 105 24.59 -9.80 8.81
N TRP A 106 23.43 -9.22 8.51
CA TRP A 106 23.09 -8.92 7.11
C TRP A 106 23.99 -7.83 6.53
N GLY A 107 24.28 -6.79 7.35
CA GLY A 107 25.13 -5.65 6.98
C GLY A 107 26.56 -6.01 6.59
N GLU A 108 27.09 -7.15 7.04
CA GLU A 108 28.41 -7.62 6.63
C GLU A 108 28.55 -7.84 5.11
N LYS A 109 27.45 -8.22 4.42
CA LYS A 109 27.48 -8.60 3.01
C LYS A 109 26.37 -7.99 2.15
N SER A 110 25.44 -7.29 2.78
CA SER A 110 24.23 -6.81 2.10
C SER A 110 23.85 -5.42 2.58
N THR A 111 23.26 -4.64 1.71
CA THR A 111 22.62 -3.38 2.10
C THR A 111 21.44 -3.66 3.03
N VAL A 112 21.37 -2.94 4.14
CA VAL A 112 20.27 -2.99 5.11
C VAL A 112 19.52 -1.67 5.07
N ILE A 113 18.20 -1.77 5.15
CA ILE A 113 17.31 -0.61 5.21
C ILE A 113 16.77 -0.52 6.64
N LEU A 114 17.14 0.55 7.35
CA LEU A 114 16.63 0.88 8.66
C LEU A 114 15.33 1.65 8.49
N ARG A 115 14.31 1.28 9.25
CA ARG A 115 13.02 1.96 9.27
C ARG A 115 12.78 2.55 10.65
N HIS A 116 13.09 3.83 10.80
CA HIS A 116 12.94 4.56 12.06
C HIS A 116 11.48 4.86 12.41
N LYS A 117 10.56 4.72 11.44
CA LYS A 117 9.12 4.88 11.62
C LYS A 117 8.38 3.67 11.04
N LEU A 118 7.53 3.04 11.86
CA LEU A 118 6.68 1.93 11.42
C LEU A 118 5.46 2.44 10.62
N LYS A 119 4.91 3.59 11.00
CA LYS A 119 3.79 4.26 10.33
C LYS A 119 4.32 5.51 9.61
N ALA A 120 4.70 5.36 8.35
CA ALA A 120 5.22 6.45 7.52
C ALA A 120 4.83 6.26 6.05
N ASN A 121 4.83 7.35 5.30
CA ASN A 121 4.52 7.36 3.88
C ASN A 121 5.70 7.88 3.06
N SER A 122 5.78 7.51 1.80
CA SER A 122 6.71 8.09 0.81
C SER A 122 8.20 7.97 1.15
N GLY A 123 8.59 6.98 1.96
CA GLY A 123 9.99 6.76 2.34
C GLY A 123 10.48 7.59 3.53
N GLU A 124 9.59 8.25 4.26
CA GLU A 124 9.94 8.97 5.48
C GLU A 124 10.51 8.00 6.55
N GLY A 125 11.63 8.38 7.18
CA GLY A 125 12.28 7.57 8.21
C GLY A 125 12.99 6.32 7.68
N ILE A 126 13.36 6.29 6.38
CA ILE A 126 14.20 5.25 5.80
C ILE A 126 15.65 5.74 5.78
N GLU A 127 16.54 4.90 6.29
CA GLU A 127 17.99 5.02 6.17
C GLU A 127 18.55 3.78 5.44
N ILE A 128 19.44 3.99 4.48
CA ILE A 128 20.09 2.92 3.72
C ILE A 128 21.52 2.79 4.21
N VAL A 129 21.86 1.61 4.70
CA VAL A 129 23.22 1.29 5.16
C VAL A 129 23.84 0.28 4.20
N GLU A 130 24.95 0.70 3.56
CA GLU A 130 25.71 -0.17 2.68
C GLU A 130 26.45 -1.26 3.45
N PRO A 131 26.91 -2.33 2.77
CA PRO A 131 27.72 -3.36 3.41
C PRO A 131 28.88 -2.75 4.22
N GLU A 132 29.09 -3.32 5.42
CA GLU A 132 30.10 -2.88 6.40
C GLU A 132 29.83 -1.49 7.04
N GLY A 133 28.68 -0.86 6.72
CA GLY A 133 28.27 0.39 7.32
C GLY A 133 27.73 0.22 8.75
N TYR A 134 27.64 1.33 9.48
CA TYR A 134 27.14 1.33 10.86
C TYR A 134 25.62 1.11 10.91
N ILE A 135 25.17 0.08 11.62
CA ILE A 135 23.76 -0.21 11.87
C ILE A 135 23.30 0.52 13.14
N ALA A 136 22.55 1.60 12.98
CA ALA A 136 21.94 2.34 14.08
C ALA A 136 20.74 1.58 14.67
N ASP A 137 20.25 2.01 15.85
CA ASP A 137 19.04 1.46 16.44
C ASP A 137 17.81 1.89 15.63
N ALA A 138 16.97 0.93 15.29
CA ALA A 138 15.70 1.16 14.59
C ALA A 138 14.65 0.14 15.02
N PRO A 139 13.36 0.48 15.02
CA PRO A 139 12.29 -0.45 15.37
C PRO A 139 12.11 -1.59 14.35
N LEU A 140 12.63 -1.44 13.13
CA LEU A 140 12.53 -2.44 12.06
C LEU A 140 13.68 -2.31 11.08
N TYR A 141 14.25 -3.45 10.72
CA TYR A 141 15.29 -3.59 9.71
C TYR A 141 14.78 -4.46 8.56
N THR A 142 15.10 -4.12 7.33
CA THR A 142 14.80 -4.95 6.17
C THR A 142 16.05 -5.12 5.32
N LYS A 143 16.25 -6.34 4.80
CA LYS A 143 17.32 -6.60 3.85
C LYS A 143 16.96 -6.04 2.49
N TYR A 144 17.86 -5.29 1.86
CA TYR A 144 17.64 -4.83 0.49
C TYR A 144 17.70 -6.02 -0.48
N ILE A 145 16.65 -6.16 -1.28
CA ILE A 145 16.58 -7.13 -2.37
C ILE A 145 16.78 -6.39 -3.69
N PRO A 146 17.84 -6.72 -4.46
CA PRO A 146 18.01 -6.20 -5.80
C PRO A 146 16.81 -6.55 -6.68
N LYS A 147 16.32 -5.57 -7.43
CA LYS A 147 15.16 -5.74 -8.29
C LYS A 147 15.37 -5.05 -9.62
N LYS A 148 15.00 -5.70 -10.70
CA LYS A 148 14.99 -5.10 -12.03
C LYS A 148 13.73 -4.28 -12.22
N TYR A 149 12.59 -4.83 -11.84
CA TYR A 149 11.29 -4.20 -11.99
C TYR A 149 10.59 -4.03 -10.64
N GLU A 150 9.78 -3.00 -10.56
CA GLU A 150 8.90 -2.75 -9.43
C GLU A 150 7.51 -2.38 -9.98
N TYR A 151 6.49 -3.05 -9.44
CA TYR A 151 5.12 -2.92 -9.86
C TYR A 151 4.26 -2.35 -8.74
N ARG A 152 3.16 -1.71 -9.11
CA ARG A 152 2.02 -1.47 -8.24
C ARG A 152 0.83 -2.18 -8.80
N ILE A 153 0.34 -3.16 -8.05
CA ILE A 153 -0.79 -4.01 -8.42
C ILE A 153 -1.99 -3.59 -7.57
N HIS A 154 -3.07 -3.19 -8.24
CA HIS A 154 -4.30 -2.80 -7.59
C HIS A 154 -5.24 -4.00 -7.52
N VAL A 155 -5.58 -4.40 -6.30
CA VAL A 155 -6.48 -5.51 -6.00
C VAL A 155 -7.78 -4.96 -5.44
N PHE A 156 -8.93 -5.48 -5.87
CA PHE A 156 -10.23 -5.14 -5.34
C PHE A 156 -11.10 -6.40 -5.27
N GLN A 157 -11.56 -6.77 -4.07
CA GLN A 157 -12.38 -7.98 -3.80
C GLN A 157 -11.84 -9.23 -4.51
N GLY A 158 -10.54 -9.46 -4.36
CA GLY A 158 -9.87 -10.63 -4.93
C GLY A 158 -9.54 -10.53 -6.43
N ASN A 159 -9.88 -9.45 -7.11
CA ASN A 159 -9.58 -9.26 -8.54
C ASN A 159 -8.48 -8.23 -8.74
N ILE A 160 -7.59 -8.48 -9.68
CA ILE A 160 -6.62 -7.48 -10.14
C ILE A 160 -7.35 -6.50 -11.05
N ILE A 161 -7.46 -5.23 -10.63
CA ILE A 161 -8.17 -4.19 -11.38
C ILE A 161 -7.23 -3.29 -12.19
N ALA A 162 -5.96 -3.18 -11.78
CA ALA A 162 -4.95 -2.45 -12.55
C ALA A 162 -3.54 -2.94 -12.24
N ARG A 163 -2.67 -2.83 -13.23
CA ARG A 163 -1.24 -3.11 -13.14
C ARG A 163 -0.45 -1.91 -13.61
N GLN A 164 0.43 -1.42 -12.77
CA GLN A 164 1.34 -0.32 -13.08
C GLN A 164 2.78 -0.78 -12.84
N ARG A 165 3.71 -0.28 -13.63
CA ARG A 165 5.14 -0.45 -13.42
C ARG A 165 5.75 0.88 -13.01
N LYS A 166 6.64 0.88 -12.04
CA LYS A 166 7.45 2.07 -11.75
C LYS A 166 8.44 2.28 -12.90
N ALA A 167 8.27 3.36 -13.63
CA ALA A 167 9.14 3.80 -14.71
C ALA A 167 9.89 5.06 -14.29
N ARG A 168 11.13 5.22 -14.74
CA ARG A 168 11.87 6.46 -14.55
C ARG A 168 11.19 7.58 -15.32
N LYS A 169 11.32 8.80 -14.86
CA LYS A 169 10.94 9.99 -15.60
C LYS A 169 11.98 10.19 -16.72
N GLU A 170 11.51 10.36 -17.96
CA GLU A 170 12.37 10.47 -19.13
C GLU A 170 13.18 11.77 -19.13
N GLU A 171 12.64 12.82 -18.51
CA GLU A 171 13.25 14.15 -18.42
C GLU A 171 14.40 14.27 -17.40
N LEU A 172 14.68 13.23 -16.61
CA LEU A 172 15.72 13.25 -15.59
C LEU A 172 16.96 12.48 -16.06
N GLU A 173 18.14 13.05 -15.79
CA GLU A 173 19.43 12.38 -16.00
C GLU A 173 19.63 11.25 -15.00
N ASP A 174 20.48 10.27 -15.33
CA ASP A 174 20.65 9.06 -14.54
C ASP A 174 21.19 9.30 -13.11
N ASP A 175 21.98 10.35 -12.91
CA ASP A 175 22.51 10.78 -11.61
C ASP A 175 21.45 11.40 -10.68
N ALA A 176 20.36 11.92 -11.24
CA ALA A 176 19.22 12.43 -10.50
C ALA A 176 18.22 11.34 -10.10
N ILE A 177 18.44 10.07 -10.50
CA ILE A 177 17.56 8.94 -10.25
C ILE A 177 17.98 8.14 -9.02
N ASN A 178 17.08 7.99 -8.05
CA ASN A 178 17.31 7.06 -6.95
C ASN A 178 16.84 5.63 -7.31
N TRP A 179 17.74 4.82 -7.82
CA TRP A 179 17.45 3.45 -8.24
C TRP A 179 17.08 2.49 -7.10
N ARG A 180 17.41 2.84 -5.84
CA ARG A 180 17.12 2.03 -4.66
C ARG A 180 15.75 2.34 -4.08
N ILE A 181 15.42 3.63 -3.93
CA ILE A 181 14.10 4.09 -3.45
C ILE A 181 13.34 4.67 -4.63
N ARG A 182 12.54 3.83 -5.28
CA ARG A 182 11.78 4.20 -6.48
C ARG A 182 10.45 4.86 -6.10
N ASN A 183 10.50 6.12 -5.71
CA ASN A 183 9.32 6.94 -5.45
C ASN A 183 9.31 8.19 -6.36
N LEU A 184 8.27 9.01 -6.26
CA LEU A 184 8.14 10.22 -7.11
C LEU A 184 9.30 11.21 -6.91
N ALA A 185 9.77 11.37 -5.67
CA ALA A 185 10.93 12.22 -5.34
C ALA A 185 12.24 11.62 -5.88
N GLY A 186 12.34 10.27 -5.93
CA GLY A 186 13.46 9.55 -6.50
C GLY A 186 13.44 9.44 -8.03
N GLY A 187 12.57 10.18 -8.72
CA GLY A 187 12.52 10.23 -10.18
C GLY A 187 11.67 9.14 -10.85
N PHE A 188 10.75 8.49 -10.11
CA PHE A 188 9.89 7.45 -10.68
C PHE A 188 8.43 7.86 -10.72
N ILE A 189 7.74 7.36 -11.75
CA ILE A 189 6.29 7.47 -11.93
C ILE A 189 5.67 6.08 -12.06
N PHE A 190 4.35 6.00 -11.84
CA PHE A 190 3.58 4.81 -12.14
C PHE A 190 3.07 4.87 -13.58
N ALA A 191 3.69 4.09 -14.45
CA ALA A 191 3.24 3.92 -15.83
C ALA A 191 2.36 2.69 -15.94
N ARG A 192 1.31 2.75 -16.77
CA ARG A 192 0.56 1.54 -17.12
C ARG A 192 1.48 0.55 -17.80
N ASN A 193 1.25 -0.74 -17.49
CA ASN A 193 2.07 -1.81 -18.04
C ASN A 193 1.48 -2.32 -19.37
N GLU A 194 1.13 -1.41 -20.27
CA GLU A 194 0.46 -1.73 -21.53
C GLU A 194 1.31 -2.66 -22.41
N GLY A 195 0.69 -3.77 -22.83
CA GLY A 195 1.31 -4.72 -23.77
C GLY A 195 2.52 -5.49 -23.23
N ARG A 196 2.89 -5.34 -21.96
CA ARG A 196 3.99 -6.11 -21.35
C ARG A 196 3.43 -7.15 -20.37
N PRO A 197 3.87 -8.40 -20.47
CA PRO A 197 3.48 -9.41 -19.49
C PRO A 197 3.98 -9.03 -18.10
N VAL A 198 3.13 -9.18 -17.09
CA VAL A 198 3.52 -9.11 -15.68
C VAL A 198 3.78 -10.55 -15.24
N PRO A 199 4.87 -10.84 -14.55
CA PRO A 199 5.11 -12.18 -14.03
C PRO A 199 3.96 -12.64 -13.13
N ILE A 200 3.54 -13.90 -13.28
CA ILE A 200 2.39 -14.45 -12.54
C ILE A 200 2.57 -14.33 -11.04
N ASP A 201 3.79 -14.53 -10.54
CA ASP A 201 4.10 -14.42 -9.11
C ASP A 201 3.86 -13.00 -8.57
N VAL A 202 4.05 -11.95 -9.38
CA VAL A 202 3.76 -10.55 -8.98
C VAL A 202 2.28 -10.36 -8.64
N ASP A 203 1.39 -10.83 -9.51
CA ASP A 203 -0.07 -10.76 -9.28
C ASP A 203 -0.49 -11.65 -8.11
N HIS A 204 0.07 -12.84 -8.01
CA HIS A 204 -0.23 -13.80 -6.95
C HIS A 204 0.18 -13.26 -5.57
N GLN A 205 1.40 -12.73 -5.43
CA GLN A 205 1.87 -12.17 -4.17
C GLN A 205 1.07 -10.92 -3.78
N ALA A 206 0.68 -10.08 -4.75
CA ALA A 206 -0.17 -8.92 -4.48
C ALA A 206 -1.56 -9.31 -4.00
N TYR A 207 -2.18 -10.33 -4.61
CA TYR A 207 -3.46 -10.87 -4.16
C TYR A 207 -3.37 -11.39 -2.71
N LEU A 208 -2.38 -12.24 -2.43
CA LEU A 208 -2.18 -12.79 -1.09
C LEU A 208 -1.93 -11.71 -0.04
N ALA A 209 -1.18 -10.66 -0.37
CA ALA A 209 -0.88 -9.56 0.55
C ALA A 209 -2.14 -8.80 0.99
N VAL A 210 -3.08 -8.55 0.08
CA VAL A 210 -4.36 -7.92 0.42
C VAL A 210 -5.22 -8.84 1.31
N GLN A 211 -5.24 -10.15 1.01
CA GLN A 211 -5.96 -11.14 1.82
C GLN A 211 -5.36 -11.27 3.22
N ALA A 212 -4.04 -11.29 3.36
CA ALA A 212 -3.33 -11.43 4.63
C ALA A 212 -3.72 -10.36 5.65
N MET A 213 -4.06 -9.16 5.19
CA MET A 213 -4.47 -8.06 6.04
C MET A 213 -5.99 -7.97 6.25
N GLY A 214 -6.77 -8.87 5.64
CA GLY A 214 -8.24 -8.81 5.68
C GLY A 214 -8.81 -7.58 4.95
N LEU A 215 -8.12 -7.10 3.92
CA LEU A 215 -8.54 -5.94 3.13
C LEU A 215 -9.45 -6.37 1.97
N ASP A 216 -10.45 -5.54 1.67
CA ASP A 216 -11.26 -5.68 0.45
C ASP A 216 -10.52 -5.15 -0.78
N PHE A 217 -9.66 -4.15 -0.60
CA PHE A 217 -8.84 -3.59 -1.67
C PHE A 217 -7.52 -2.99 -1.16
N GLY A 218 -6.54 -2.94 -2.05
CA GLY A 218 -5.27 -2.28 -1.80
C GLY A 218 -4.44 -2.12 -3.06
N ALA A 219 -3.50 -1.20 -3.03
CA ALA A 219 -2.47 -1.05 -4.05
C ALA A 219 -1.15 -1.58 -3.49
N VAL A 220 -0.67 -2.69 -4.02
CA VAL A 220 0.48 -3.45 -3.51
C VAL A 220 1.72 -3.09 -4.30
N ASP A 221 2.77 -2.65 -3.60
CA ASP A 221 4.09 -2.42 -4.19
C ASP A 221 4.90 -3.71 -4.14
N VAL A 222 5.28 -4.20 -5.33
CA VAL A 222 5.93 -5.51 -5.53
C VAL A 222 7.20 -5.33 -6.36
N GLY A 223 8.34 -5.75 -5.83
CA GLY A 223 9.57 -5.89 -6.58
C GLY A 223 9.68 -7.27 -7.21
N TYR A 224 10.28 -7.35 -8.39
CA TYR A 224 10.49 -8.62 -9.06
C TYR A 224 11.99 -8.85 -9.32
N ASP A 225 12.47 -9.95 -8.77
CA ASP A 225 13.81 -10.50 -9.00
C ASP A 225 13.74 -11.46 -10.17
N GLU A 226 14.12 -10.97 -11.36
CA GLU A 226 14.08 -11.74 -12.60
C GLU A 226 15.05 -12.93 -12.59
N LYS A 227 16.16 -12.82 -11.84
CA LYS A 227 17.18 -13.88 -11.77
C LYS A 227 16.65 -15.13 -11.06
N ASN A 228 15.85 -14.93 -10.03
CA ASN A 228 15.30 -16.00 -9.20
C ASN A 228 13.80 -16.27 -9.49
N ASP A 229 13.22 -15.58 -10.49
CA ASP A 229 11.79 -15.64 -10.86
C ASP A 229 10.90 -15.47 -9.62
N ARG A 230 11.17 -14.44 -8.81
CA ARG A 230 10.51 -14.27 -7.52
C ARG A 230 10.05 -12.84 -7.29
N ALA A 231 8.79 -12.71 -6.87
CA ALA A 231 8.21 -11.43 -6.43
C ALA A 231 8.38 -11.23 -4.91
N TRP A 232 8.57 -9.97 -4.52
CA TRP A 232 8.73 -9.55 -3.13
C TRP A 232 7.81 -8.38 -2.82
N VAL A 233 6.94 -8.53 -1.83
CA VAL A 233 6.03 -7.46 -1.42
C VAL A 233 6.74 -6.50 -0.46
N TYR A 234 6.56 -5.19 -0.71
CA TYR A 234 7.13 -4.11 0.11
C TYR A 234 6.08 -3.43 0.98
N GLU A 235 4.87 -3.23 0.46
CA GLU A 235 3.78 -2.58 1.20
C GLU A 235 2.44 -2.74 0.50
N VAL A 236 1.36 -2.54 1.27
CA VAL A 236 -0.01 -2.41 0.75
C VAL A 236 -0.55 -1.04 1.12
N ASN A 237 -0.94 -0.27 0.11
CA ASN A 237 -1.47 1.08 0.24
C ASN A 237 -3.00 1.07 0.16
N THR A 238 -3.69 1.51 1.23
CA THR A 238 -5.17 1.56 1.32
C THR A 238 -5.78 2.89 0.91
N ALA A 239 -4.94 3.89 0.56
CA ALA A 239 -5.35 5.21 0.07
C ALA A 239 -4.41 5.70 -1.04
N CYS A 240 -4.23 4.89 -2.08
CA CYS A 240 -3.32 5.18 -3.18
C CYS A 240 -3.74 6.42 -4.00
N GLY A 241 -2.79 6.98 -4.75
CA GLY A 241 -3.07 7.98 -5.77
C GLY A 241 -3.98 7.40 -6.86
N LEU A 242 -4.92 8.23 -7.33
CA LEU A 242 -5.84 7.87 -8.41
C LEU A 242 -5.62 8.82 -9.58
N GLU A 243 -4.49 8.67 -10.25
CA GLU A 243 -4.17 9.47 -11.43
C GLU A 243 -4.50 8.68 -12.71
N GLY A 244 -4.91 9.42 -13.75
CA GLY A 244 -5.27 8.85 -15.04
C GLY A 244 -6.37 7.80 -14.93
N SER A 245 -6.23 6.72 -15.68
CA SER A 245 -7.21 5.63 -15.76
C SER A 245 -7.36 4.79 -14.49
N THR A 246 -6.47 4.95 -13.49
CA THR A 246 -6.63 4.24 -12.20
C THR A 246 -7.91 4.65 -11.47
N LEU A 247 -8.35 5.90 -11.64
CA LEU A 247 -9.63 6.36 -11.12
C LEU A 247 -10.81 5.57 -11.74
N ASP A 248 -10.76 5.32 -13.04
CA ASP A 248 -11.80 4.58 -13.76
C ASP A 248 -11.83 3.10 -13.33
N ASP A 249 -10.66 2.50 -13.09
CA ASP A 249 -10.58 1.11 -12.59
C ASP A 249 -11.29 0.98 -11.23
N TYR A 250 -10.99 1.86 -10.28
CA TYR A 250 -11.68 1.89 -8.97
C TYR A 250 -13.16 2.25 -9.10
N PHE A 251 -13.51 3.17 -9.99
CA PHE A 251 -14.91 3.52 -10.25
C PHE A 251 -15.70 2.30 -10.69
N HIS A 252 -15.21 1.55 -11.67
CA HIS A 252 -15.88 0.35 -12.20
C HIS A 252 -15.94 -0.76 -11.14
N ALA A 253 -14.85 -1.02 -10.42
CA ALA A 253 -14.80 -2.02 -9.36
C ALA A 253 -15.84 -1.74 -8.25
N ILE A 254 -15.94 -0.49 -7.79
CA ILE A 254 -16.89 -0.09 -6.73
C ILE A 254 -18.33 -0.07 -7.24
N LYS A 255 -18.56 0.26 -8.50
CA LYS A 255 -19.92 0.25 -9.07
C LYS A 255 -20.50 -1.14 -9.23
N ASN A 256 -19.64 -2.14 -9.44
CA ASN A 256 -20.02 -3.53 -9.64
C ASN A 256 -20.09 -4.34 -8.33
N MET A 257 -19.84 -3.70 -7.20
CA MET A 257 -19.83 -4.25 -5.84
C MET A 257 -21.23 -4.55 -5.26
#